data_bf90d79cf603dedec0b97e2483484f8a
#
_entry.id   bf90d79cf603dedec0b97e2483484f8a
#
_cell.length_a   1.000
_cell.length_b   1.000
_cell.length_c   1.000
_cell.angle_alpha   90.00
_cell.angle_beta   90.00
_cell.angle_gamma   90.00
#
_symmetry.space_group_name_H-M   'P 1'
#
loop_
_entity.id
_entity.type
_entity.pdbx_description
1 polymer ?
#
loop_
_entity_poly.entity_id
_entity_poly.type
_entity_poly.pdbx_seq_one_letter_code
_entity_poly.pdbx_strand_id
1 'polypeptide(L)'
;MDLKRDIPPNTVAKMMSNMMYERRYFPLLTQVIVGGVVDKPIMYTLDPLGSVLPDDYAAVGTGAEMALGVLDPQFKPNMTKDEAVTLAKHAVRAASLRDSASGDGLDVLIITKDGTEEFTESIK
;
A
#
# COMPACT_ATOMS: atom_id res chain seq x y z
N MET A 1 10.78 -9.85 21.48
CA MET A 1 9.46 -9.89 20.83
C MET A 1 9.20 -11.28 20.27
N ASP A 2 8.06 -11.85 20.59
CA ASP A 2 7.71 -13.17 20.09
C ASP A 2 7.18 -13.05 18.66
N LEU A 3 7.94 -13.56 17.70
CA LEU A 3 7.60 -13.51 16.27
C LEU A 3 6.79 -14.73 15.81
N LYS A 4 6.35 -15.57 16.74
CA LYS A 4 5.55 -16.76 16.41
C LYS A 4 4.10 -16.41 16.05
N ARG A 5 3.67 -15.19 16.32
CA ARG A 5 2.33 -14.69 15.99
C ARG A 5 2.42 -13.61 14.94
N ASP A 6 1.49 -13.66 14.02
CA ASP A 6 1.34 -12.57 13.07
C ASP A 6 0.89 -11.31 13.80
N ILE A 7 1.50 -10.18 13.47
CA ILE A 7 1.12 -8.90 14.05
C ILE A 7 -0.02 -8.33 13.24
N PRO A 8 -1.17 -7.99 13.87
CA PRO A 8 -2.29 -7.39 13.13
C PRO A 8 -1.89 -6.07 12.45
N PRO A 9 -2.45 -5.75 11.28
CA PRO A 9 -2.12 -4.52 10.57
C PRO A 9 -2.34 -3.24 11.38
N ASN A 10 -3.39 -3.19 12.20
CA ASN A 10 -3.64 -2.02 13.04
C ASN A 10 -2.52 -1.81 14.08
N THR A 11 -1.96 -2.90 14.60
CA THR A 11 -0.83 -2.82 15.55
C THR A 11 0.42 -2.32 14.86
N VAL A 12 0.72 -2.83 13.67
CA VAL A 12 1.88 -2.37 12.89
C VAL A 12 1.73 -0.89 12.54
N ALA A 13 0.56 -0.47 12.08
CA ALA A 13 0.29 0.93 11.74
C ALA A 13 0.48 1.83 12.97
N LYS A 14 0.00 1.41 14.12
CA LYS A 14 0.13 2.17 15.36
C LYS A 14 1.57 2.28 15.82
N MET A 15 2.35 1.20 15.73
CA MET A 15 3.77 1.22 16.06
C MET A 15 4.54 2.16 15.14
N MET A 16 4.28 2.10 13.84
CA MET A 16 4.91 2.97 12.86
C MET A 16 4.50 4.44 13.08
N SER A 17 3.24 4.67 13.38
CA SER A 17 2.72 6.01 13.69
C SER A 17 3.45 6.61 14.88
N ASN A 18 3.64 5.82 15.95
CA ASN A 18 4.37 6.29 17.13
C ASN A 18 5.81 6.64 16.81
N MET A 19 6.48 5.83 16.00
CA MET A 19 7.85 6.12 15.56
C MET A 19 7.91 7.40 14.75
N MET A 20 6.98 7.61 13.84
CA MET A 20 6.91 8.82 13.02
C MET A 20 6.63 10.05 13.90
N TYR A 21 5.75 9.93 14.87
CA TYR A 21 5.45 11.02 15.80
C TYR A 21 6.66 11.39 16.67
N GLU A 22 7.39 10.42 17.17
CA GLU A 22 8.60 10.65 17.94
C GLU A 22 9.67 11.43 17.15
N ARG A 23 9.65 11.29 15.83
CA ARG A 23 10.55 11.96 14.91
C ARG A 23 9.94 13.18 14.24
N ARG A 24 8.88 13.75 14.82
CA ARG A 24 8.13 14.83 14.18
C ARG A 24 8.94 16.10 13.91
N TYR A 25 10.03 16.32 14.63
CA TYR A 25 10.94 17.44 14.37
C TYR A 25 11.94 17.14 13.25
N PHE A 26 12.12 15.85 12.95
CA PHE A 26 12.93 15.37 11.85
C PHE A 26 12.07 14.33 11.09
N PRO A 27 10.99 14.78 10.46
CA PRO A 27 10.04 13.83 9.89
C PRO A 27 10.69 12.93 8.85
N LEU A 28 10.33 11.65 8.89
CA LEU A 28 10.60 10.77 7.78
C LEU A 28 9.72 11.29 6.63
N LEU A 29 10.35 11.86 5.60
CA LEU A 29 9.63 12.46 4.48
C LEU A 29 9.04 11.40 3.57
N THR A 30 8.43 10.38 4.16
CA THR A 30 7.80 9.29 3.44
C THR A 30 6.39 9.07 3.93
N GLN A 31 5.51 8.73 3.01
CA GLN A 31 4.21 8.19 3.33
C GLN A 31 4.32 6.66 3.34
N VAL A 32 3.53 6.00 4.16
CA VAL A 32 3.58 4.55 4.30
C VAL A 32 2.17 4.00 4.21
N ILE A 33 2.03 2.87 3.53
CA ILE A 33 0.80 2.09 3.49
C ILE A 33 1.04 0.80 4.26
N VAL A 34 0.13 0.47 5.17
CA VAL A 34 0.13 -0.80 5.88
C VAL A 34 -1.16 -1.54 5.54
N GLY A 35 -1.03 -2.76 5.04
CA GLY A 35 -2.19 -3.55 4.66
C GLY A 35 -2.10 -4.98 5.18
N GLY A 36 -3.23 -5.62 5.33
CA GLY A 36 -3.29 -7.01 5.73
C GLY A 36 -4.71 -7.51 5.86
N VAL A 37 -4.86 -8.75 6.28
CA VAL A 37 -6.15 -9.41 6.45
C VAL A 37 -6.21 -10.04 7.84
N VAL A 38 -7.23 -9.69 8.62
CA VAL A 38 -7.56 -10.39 9.86
C VAL A 38 -8.87 -11.12 9.63
N ASP A 39 -10.03 -10.47 9.81
CA ASP A 39 -11.33 -11.01 9.42
C ASP A 39 -11.71 -10.55 8.02
N LYS A 40 -11.24 -9.39 7.65
CA LYS A 40 -11.46 -8.75 6.36
C LYS A 40 -10.22 -7.97 5.97
N PRO A 41 -10.06 -7.60 4.70
CA PRO A 41 -8.94 -6.76 4.29
C PRO A 41 -8.99 -5.41 4.99
N ILE A 42 -7.84 -4.95 5.47
CA ILE A 42 -7.71 -3.67 6.15
C ILE A 42 -6.48 -2.97 5.60
N MET A 43 -6.58 -1.68 5.37
CA MET A 43 -5.46 -0.86 4.94
C MET A 43 -5.43 0.46 5.70
N TYR A 44 -4.24 0.91 6.06
CA TYR A 44 -4.01 2.20 6.68
C TYR A 44 -2.97 2.98 5.90
N THR A 45 -3.19 4.28 5.78
CA THR A 45 -2.18 5.21 5.27
C THR A 45 -1.65 6.03 6.43
N LEU A 46 -0.34 6.23 6.44
CA LEU A 46 0.36 7.01 7.46
C LEU A 46 1.04 8.19 6.79
N ASP A 47 0.86 9.39 7.35
CA ASP A 47 1.56 10.56 6.87
C ASP A 47 2.87 10.79 7.66
N PRO A 48 3.76 11.70 7.20
CA PRO A 48 5.02 11.95 7.89
C PRO A 48 4.89 12.47 9.32
N LEU A 49 3.73 12.99 9.69
CA LEU A 49 3.47 13.49 11.04
C LEU A 49 2.92 12.41 11.98
N GLY A 50 2.74 11.19 11.47
CA GLY A 50 2.30 10.06 12.27
C GLY A 50 0.80 9.84 12.32
N SER A 51 0.01 10.54 11.51
CA SER A 51 -1.42 10.28 11.41
C SER A 51 -1.69 8.92 10.76
N VAL A 52 -2.68 8.20 11.27
CA VAL A 52 -3.10 6.90 10.75
C VAL A 52 -4.54 7.00 10.28
N LEU A 53 -4.77 6.72 9.00
CA LEU A 53 -6.10 6.79 8.40
C LEU A 53 -6.44 5.47 7.73
N PRO A 54 -7.62 4.87 8.03
CA PRO A 54 -8.07 3.71 7.29
C PRO A 54 -8.44 4.11 5.86
N ASP A 55 -8.21 3.21 4.93
CA ASP A 55 -8.46 3.49 3.52
C ASP A 55 -8.83 2.21 2.77
N ASP A 56 -9.56 2.36 1.67
CA ASP A 56 -9.92 1.24 0.81
C ASP A 56 -8.89 0.99 -0.29
N TYR A 57 -8.23 2.05 -0.72
CA TYR A 57 -7.10 2.00 -1.64
C TYR A 57 -6.24 3.23 -1.42
N ALA A 58 -4.99 3.14 -1.78
CA ALA A 58 -4.06 4.26 -1.61
C ALA A 58 -2.89 4.14 -2.57
N ALA A 59 -2.21 5.26 -2.77
CA ALA A 59 -0.96 5.30 -3.50
C ALA A 59 -0.01 6.26 -2.79
N VAL A 60 1.26 5.91 -2.73
CA VAL A 60 2.30 6.75 -2.13
C VAL A 60 3.51 6.76 -3.04
N GLY A 61 4.35 7.77 -2.89
CA GLY A 61 5.55 7.92 -3.69
C GLY A 61 5.41 8.97 -4.79
N THR A 62 6.43 9.07 -5.62
CA THR A 62 6.53 10.11 -6.66
C THR A 62 5.46 9.98 -7.75
N GLY A 63 4.96 8.79 -7.99
CA GLY A 63 3.91 8.54 -8.97
C GLY A 63 2.50 8.44 -8.41
N ALA A 64 2.29 8.83 -7.14
CA ALA A 64 1.01 8.64 -6.46
C ALA A 64 -0.17 9.29 -7.19
N GLU A 65 0.00 10.51 -7.70
CA GLU A 65 -1.08 11.21 -8.39
C GLU A 65 -1.54 10.48 -9.65
N MET A 66 -0.60 9.94 -10.41
CA MET A 66 -0.90 9.17 -11.62
C MET A 66 -1.60 7.86 -11.27
N ALA A 67 -1.15 7.17 -10.22
CA ALA A 67 -1.77 5.95 -9.76
C ALA A 67 -3.20 6.20 -9.27
N LEU A 68 -3.41 7.26 -8.50
CA LEU A 68 -4.75 7.63 -8.02
C LEU A 68 -5.67 8.02 -9.17
N GLY A 69 -5.13 8.63 -10.23
CA GLY A 69 -5.91 8.94 -11.43
C GLY A 69 -6.50 7.69 -12.10
N VAL A 70 -5.85 6.54 -11.92
CA VAL A 70 -6.37 5.25 -12.39
C VAL A 70 -7.31 4.63 -11.35
N LEU A 71 -6.94 4.69 -10.07
CA LEU A 71 -7.69 4.02 -9.00
C LEU A 71 -9.04 4.68 -8.73
N ASP A 72 -9.08 6.02 -8.69
CA ASP A 72 -10.29 6.74 -8.32
C ASP A 72 -11.51 6.38 -9.20
N PRO A 73 -11.41 6.39 -10.54
CA PRO A 73 -12.57 6.08 -11.37
C PRO A 73 -12.89 4.59 -11.47
N GLN A 74 -11.94 3.70 -11.17
CA GLN A 74 -12.09 2.27 -11.42
C GLN A 74 -12.26 1.42 -10.17
N PHE A 75 -11.95 1.95 -8.99
CA PHE A 75 -12.13 1.19 -7.76
C PHE A 75 -13.61 0.96 -7.48
N LYS A 76 -13.92 -0.27 -7.05
CA LYS A 76 -15.28 -0.67 -6.63
C LYS A 76 -15.16 -1.47 -5.34
N PRO A 77 -16.12 -1.31 -4.42
CA PRO A 77 -16.19 -2.20 -3.26
C PRO A 77 -16.42 -3.66 -3.71
N ASN A 78 -15.88 -4.59 -2.96
CA ASN A 78 -16.08 -6.03 -3.20
C ASN A 78 -15.54 -6.53 -4.55
N MET A 79 -14.44 -5.95 -5.02
CA MET A 79 -13.76 -6.45 -6.21
C MET A 79 -13.24 -7.87 -5.97
N THR A 80 -13.26 -8.70 -7.02
CA THR A 80 -12.61 -10.00 -6.96
C THR A 80 -11.09 -9.82 -6.89
N LYS A 81 -10.39 -10.88 -6.46
CA LYS A 81 -8.93 -10.89 -6.43
C LYS A 81 -8.34 -10.49 -7.79
N ASP A 82 -8.83 -11.10 -8.87
CA ASP A 82 -8.30 -10.83 -10.20
C ASP A 82 -8.56 -9.39 -10.65
N GLU A 83 -9.74 -8.86 -10.35
CA GLU A 83 -10.06 -7.47 -10.66
C GLU A 83 -9.15 -6.51 -9.90
N ALA A 84 -8.94 -6.75 -8.61
CA ALA A 84 -8.09 -5.90 -7.78
C ALA A 84 -6.63 -5.93 -8.24
N VAL A 85 -6.11 -7.10 -8.56
CA VAL A 85 -4.75 -7.26 -9.08
C VAL A 85 -4.58 -6.52 -10.41
N THR A 86 -5.53 -6.68 -11.32
CA THR A 86 -5.50 -6.00 -12.62
C THR A 86 -5.49 -4.48 -12.44
N LEU A 87 -6.35 -3.97 -11.55
CA LEU A 87 -6.42 -2.54 -11.27
C LEU A 87 -5.12 -2.01 -10.64
N ALA A 88 -4.57 -2.74 -9.67
CA ALA A 88 -3.32 -2.34 -9.02
C ALA A 88 -2.17 -2.28 -10.03
N LYS A 89 -2.04 -3.29 -10.90
CA LYS A 89 -1.02 -3.30 -11.95
C LYS A 89 -1.19 -2.12 -12.90
N HIS A 90 -2.41 -1.83 -13.30
CA HIS A 90 -2.71 -0.71 -14.19
C HIS A 90 -2.29 0.62 -13.56
N ALA A 91 -2.60 0.81 -12.29
CA ALA A 91 -2.23 2.02 -11.56
C ALA A 91 -0.71 2.21 -11.48
N VAL A 92 0.03 1.14 -11.15
CA VAL A 92 1.49 1.20 -11.06
C VAL A 92 2.11 1.45 -12.43
N ARG A 93 1.62 0.80 -13.47
CA ARG A 93 2.12 1.03 -14.84
C ARG A 93 1.89 2.46 -15.27
N ALA A 94 0.73 3.04 -15.01
CA ALA A 94 0.44 4.44 -15.33
C ALA A 94 1.41 5.39 -14.64
N ALA A 95 1.70 5.14 -13.37
CA ALA A 95 2.67 5.93 -12.62
C ALA A 95 4.08 5.80 -13.20
N SER A 96 4.50 4.58 -13.54
CA SER A 96 5.85 4.30 -14.05
C SER A 96 6.12 4.90 -15.42
N LEU A 97 5.10 5.01 -16.27
CA LEU A 97 5.25 5.60 -17.60
C LEU A 97 5.55 7.10 -17.55
N ARG A 98 5.17 7.76 -16.46
CA ARG A 98 5.31 9.21 -16.33
C ARG A 98 6.39 9.61 -15.34
N ASP A 99 6.90 8.67 -14.57
CA ASP A 99 7.84 8.95 -13.50
C ASP A 99 9.18 8.28 -13.79
N SER A 100 10.17 9.07 -14.11
CA SER A 100 11.52 8.58 -14.41
C SER A 100 12.24 8.01 -13.19
N ALA A 101 11.75 8.31 -11.98
CA ALA A 101 12.29 7.75 -10.74
C ALA A 101 11.78 6.34 -10.43
N SER A 102 10.73 5.91 -11.14
CA SER A 102 10.18 4.56 -10.98
C SER A 102 11.01 3.53 -11.74
N GLY A 103 11.09 2.31 -11.20
CA GLY A 103 11.85 1.22 -11.81
C GLY A 103 11.18 0.60 -13.04
N ASP A 104 11.81 -0.43 -13.59
CA ASP A 104 11.37 -1.11 -14.80
C ASP A 104 10.48 -2.32 -14.54
N GLY A 105 10.28 -2.68 -13.29
CA GLY A 105 9.45 -3.81 -12.90
C GLY A 105 8.45 -3.45 -11.83
N LEU A 106 7.50 -4.34 -11.62
CA LEU A 106 6.56 -4.22 -10.50
C LEU A 106 6.50 -5.52 -9.73
N ASP A 107 6.36 -5.38 -8.43
CA ASP A 107 6.15 -6.50 -7.53
C ASP A 107 4.71 -6.45 -7.03
N VAL A 108 4.06 -7.60 -7.02
CA VAL A 108 2.69 -7.72 -6.55
C VAL A 108 2.65 -8.70 -5.39
N LEU A 109 2.07 -8.27 -4.29
CA LEU A 109 1.81 -9.13 -3.13
C LEU A 109 0.31 -9.18 -2.90
N ILE A 110 -0.24 -10.38 -2.92
CA ILE A 110 -1.66 -10.62 -2.67
C ILE A 110 -1.79 -11.25 -1.30
N ILE A 111 -2.57 -10.62 -0.44
CA ILE A 111 -2.82 -11.11 0.92
C ILE A 111 -4.29 -11.48 1.05
N THR A 112 -4.56 -12.74 1.39
CA THR A 112 -5.91 -13.24 1.63
C THR A 112 -5.94 -13.98 2.97
N LYS A 113 -7.12 -14.43 3.38
CA LYS A 113 -7.24 -15.27 4.58
C LYS A 113 -6.47 -16.57 4.45
N ASP A 114 -6.28 -17.06 3.23
CA ASP A 114 -5.64 -18.35 2.96
C ASP A 114 -4.12 -18.23 2.83
N GLY A 115 -3.56 -17.04 2.89
CA GLY A 115 -2.13 -16.82 2.81
C GLY A 115 -1.76 -15.70 1.86
N THR A 116 -0.51 -15.74 1.39
CA THR A 116 0.04 -14.70 0.52
C THR A 116 0.55 -15.30 -0.79
N GLU A 117 0.43 -14.53 -1.86
CA GLU A 117 1.01 -14.84 -3.17
C GLU A 117 1.84 -13.64 -3.59
N GLU A 118 3.03 -13.90 -4.12
CA GLU A 118 3.93 -12.84 -4.57
C GLU A 118 4.45 -13.15 -5.96
N PHE A 119 4.47 -12.16 -6.83
CA PHE A 119 5.08 -12.29 -8.16
C PHE A 119 5.61 -10.96 -8.65
N THR A 120 6.52 -11.03 -9.61
CA THR A 120 7.15 -9.86 -10.22
C THR A 120 6.88 -9.87 -11.72
N GLU A 121 6.57 -8.71 -12.28
CA GLU A 121 6.38 -8.53 -13.72
C GLU A 121 7.23 -7.38 -14.23
N SER A 122 7.60 -7.45 -15.50
CA SER A 122 8.21 -6.33 -16.19
C SER A 122 7.13 -5.32 -16.57
N ILE A 123 7.46 -4.03 -16.44
CA ILE A 123 6.57 -2.95 -16.87
C ILE A 123 6.62 -2.77 -18.38
N LYS A 124 7.75 -3.11 -18.98
CA LYS A 124 7.97 -2.99 -20.44
C LYS A 124 7.63 -4.26 -21.19
#